data_8462ad087845209305020b9b82fc1a45
#
_entry.id   8462ad087845209305020b9b82fc1a45
#
_cell.length_a   1.000
_cell.length_b   1.000
_cell.length_c   1.000
_cell.angle_alpha   90.00
_cell.angle_beta   90.00
_cell.angle_gamma   90.00
#
_symmetry.space_group_name_H-M   'P 1'
#
loop_
_entity.id
_entity.type
_entity.pdbx_description
1 polymer ?
#
loop_
_entity_poly.entity_id
_entity_poly.type
_entity_poly.pdbx_seq_one_letter_code
_entity_poly.pdbx_strand_id
1 'polypeptide(L)'
;MRLIAASTLDDYRRSGAYLIDLRTKEEYEQGHIPGAVNSPYDFLEDYKKRLPRNRLLVLYCEWGTTSILAGRKLSQYGYDVLSVNGGLQAYRRFSNM
;
A
#
# COMPACT_ATOMS: atom_id res chain seq x y z
N MET A 1 4.99 10.22 6.41
CA MET A 1 4.71 8.78 6.16
C MET A 1 5.28 7.95 7.30
N ARG A 2 4.52 6.98 7.78
CA ARG A 2 4.95 6.07 8.86
C ARG A 2 4.88 4.62 8.38
N LEU A 3 5.76 3.79 8.95
CA LEU A 3 5.70 2.34 8.75
C LEU A 3 4.73 1.72 9.75
N ILE A 4 3.99 0.70 9.30
CA ILE A 4 3.14 -0.08 10.19
C ILE A 4 3.51 -1.56 10.08
N ALA A 5 3.31 -2.30 11.16
CA ALA A 5 3.53 -3.73 11.16
C ALA A 5 2.46 -4.43 10.29
N ALA A 6 2.87 -5.47 9.56
CA ALA A 6 1.94 -6.24 8.73
C ALA A 6 0.77 -6.79 9.56
N SER A 7 1.01 -7.10 10.84
CA SER A 7 -0.02 -7.62 11.74
C SER A 7 -1.14 -6.62 12.02
N THR A 8 -0.93 -5.32 11.77
CA THR A 8 -1.95 -4.30 12.00
C THR A 8 -2.74 -3.93 10.75
N LEU A 9 -2.35 -4.45 9.59
CA LEU A 9 -2.94 -4.05 8.31
C LEU A 9 -4.45 -4.29 8.26
N ASP A 10 -4.91 -5.43 8.76
CA ASP A 10 -6.33 -5.76 8.70
C ASP A 10 -7.19 -4.79 9.50
N ASP A 11 -6.67 -4.26 10.59
CA ASP A 11 -7.37 -3.24 11.37
C ASP A 11 -7.60 -1.96 10.55
N TYR A 12 -6.58 -1.53 9.82
CA TYR A 12 -6.70 -0.37 8.95
C TYR A 12 -7.69 -0.62 7.82
N ARG A 13 -7.67 -1.81 7.21
CA ARG A 13 -8.66 -2.17 6.17
C ARG A 13 -10.08 -2.06 6.69
N ARG A 14 -10.33 -2.60 7.87
CA ARG A 14 -11.66 -2.58 8.49
C ARG A 14 -12.11 -1.16 8.85
N SER A 15 -11.16 -0.28 9.12
CA SER A 15 -11.44 1.12 9.46
C SER A 15 -11.66 2.00 8.23
N GLY A 16 -11.62 1.45 7.03
CA GLY A 16 -11.90 2.20 5.81
C GLY A 16 -10.70 2.83 5.14
N ALA A 17 -9.47 2.43 5.51
CA ALA A 17 -8.28 2.90 4.80
C ALA A 17 -8.31 2.47 3.34
N TYR A 18 -7.71 3.28 2.47
CA TYR A 18 -7.59 2.99 1.05
C TYR A 18 -6.29 2.22 0.83
N LEU A 19 -6.40 0.92 0.54
CA LEU A 19 -5.25 0.04 0.43
C LEU A 19 -4.75 -0.01 -1.01
N ILE A 20 -3.46 0.27 -1.20
CA ILE A 20 -2.84 0.33 -2.53
C ILE A 20 -1.74 -0.72 -2.66
N ASP A 21 -1.88 -1.58 -3.66
CA ASP A 21 -0.85 -2.53 -4.08
C ASP A 21 -0.01 -1.87 -5.17
N LEU A 22 1.28 -1.66 -4.89
CA LEU A 22 2.19 -0.95 -5.79
C LEU A 22 2.94 -1.88 -6.74
N ARG A 23 2.63 -3.18 -6.71
CA ARG A 23 3.28 -4.16 -7.57
C ARG A 23 2.75 -4.06 -9.00
N THR A 24 3.36 -4.83 -9.90
CA THR A 24 2.88 -4.87 -11.28
C THR A 24 1.47 -5.46 -11.35
N LYS A 25 0.77 -5.19 -12.44
CA LYS A 25 -0.56 -5.75 -12.68
C LYS A 25 -0.52 -7.28 -12.66
N GLU A 26 0.49 -7.88 -13.27
CA GLU A 26 0.66 -9.33 -13.33
C GLU A 26 0.81 -9.93 -11.95
N GLU A 27 1.65 -9.33 -11.10
CA GLU A 27 1.82 -9.78 -9.72
C GLU A 27 0.53 -9.65 -8.93
N TYR A 28 -0.17 -8.52 -9.09
CA TYR A 28 -1.44 -8.28 -8.42
C TYR A 28 -2.47 -9.35 -8.79
N GLU A 29 -2.56 -9.70 -10.07
CA GLU A 29 -3.51 -10.69 -10.56
C GLU A 29 -3.21 -12.11 -10.07
N GLN A 30 -1.95 -12.39 -9.75
CA GLN A 30 -1.54 -13.69 -9.19
C GLN A 30 -1.95 -13.85 -7.72
N GLY A 31 -2.30 -12.77 -7.05
CA GLY A 31 -2.73 -12.79 -5.66
C GLY A 31 -2.39 -11.47 -4.99
N HIS A 32 -3.33 -10.94 -4.24
CA HIS A 32 -3.16 -9.66 -3.53
C HIS A 32 -3.98 -9.65 -2.26
N ILE A 33 -3.73 -8.69 -1.41
CA ILE A 33 -4.49 -8.54 -0.16
C ILE A 33 -5.91 -8.12 -0.51
N PRO A 34 -6.95 -8.80 0.03
CA PRO A 34 -8.33 -8.46 -0.29
C PRO A 34 -8.64 -6.98 -0.05
N GLY A 35 -9.29 -6.37 -1.02
CA GLY A 35 -9.65 -4.95 -0.96
C GLY A 35 -8.58 -4.00 -1.50
N ALA A 36 -7.40 -4.50 -1.86
CA ALA A 36 -6.36 -3.64 -2.41
C ALA A 36 -6.67 -3.21 -3.83
N VAL A 37 -6.38 -1.95 -4.13
CA VAL A 37 -6.43 -1.40 -5.48
C VAL A 37 -5.03 -1.44 -6.06
N ASN A 38 -4.87 -1.93 -7.27
CA ASN A 38 -3.56 -1.98 -7.93
C ASN A 38 -3.23 -0.64 -8.57
N SER A 39 -2.17 -0.03 -8.08
CA SER A 39 -1.63 1.21 -8.65
C SER A 39 -0.12 1.04 -8.75
N PRO A 40 0.39 0.43 -9.83
CA PRO A 40 1.81 0.12 -9.94
C PRO A 40 2.69 1.35 -9.75
N TYR A 41 3.80 1.16 -9.03
CA TYR A 41 4.70 2.26 -8.69
C TYR A 41 5.17 3.03 -9.93
N ASP A 42 5.41 2.34 -11.04
CA ASP A 42 5.92 2.97 -12.28
C ASP A 42 4.97 4.03 -12.83
N PHE A 43 3.69 4.00 -12.45
CA PHE A 43 2.69 4.95 -12.94
C PHE A 43 2.28 5.97 -11.88
N LEU A 44 3.04 6.08 -10.77
CA LEU A 44 2.69 6.96 -9.64
C LEU A 44 2.44 8.40 -10.10
N GLU A 45 3.26 8.93 -11.00
CA GLU A 45 3.13 10.30 -11.47
C GLU A 45 1.80 10.54 -12.20
N ASP A 46 1.24 9.49 -12.81
CA ASP A 46 -0.01 9.59 -13.55
C ASP A 46 -1.23 9.61 -12.64
N TYR A 47 -1.24 8.82 -11.55
CA TYR A 47 -2.44 8.69 -10.72
C TYR A 47 -2.36 9.43 -9.39
N LYS A 48 -1.21 9.98 -8.99
CA LYS A 48 -1.05 10.57 -7.65
C LYS A 48 -2.03 11.70 -7.36
N LYS A 49 -2.50 12.41 -8.38
CA LYS A 49 -3.45 13.51 -8.20
C LYS A 49 -4.88 13.04 -7.98
N ARG A 50 -5.17 11.78 -8.30
CA ARG A 50 -6.52 11.23 -8.31
C ARG A 50 -6.83 10.30 -7.14
N LEU A 51 -5.88 10.12 -6.23
CA LEU A 51 -6.11 9.31 -5.04
C LEU A 51 -7.02 10.05 -4.06
N PRO A 52 -7.80 9.32 -3.25
CA PRO A 52 -8.71 9.98 -2.30
C PRO A 52 -7.94 10.80 -1.27
N ARG A 53 -8.37 12.06 -1.07
CA ARG A 53 -7.74 13.00 -0.15
C ARG A 53 -8.27 12.90 1.27
N ASN A 54 -9.48 12.37 1.43
CA ASN A 54 -10.17 12.30 2.72
C ASN A 54 -10.06 10.91 3.37
N ARG A 55 -9.14 10.07 2.91
CA ARG A 55 -8.93 8.74 3.45
C ARG A 55 -7.45 8.51 3.72
N LEU A 56 -7.17 7.73 4.74
CA LEU A 56 -5.83 7.25 5.01
C LEU A 56 -5.41 6.30 3.88
N LEU A 57 -4.26 6.52 3.28
CA LEU A 57 -3.70 5.61 2.28
C LEU A 57 -2.75 4.64 2.97
N VAL A 58 -2.92 3.36 2.70
CA VAL A 58 -2.01 2.31 3.19
C VAL A 58 -1.41 1.62 1.98
N LEU A 59 -0.08 1.71 1.86
CA LEU A 59 0.64 1.20 0.70
C LEU A 59 1.39 -0.08 1.03
N TYR A 60 1.43 -1.01 0.08
CA TYR A 60 2.35 -2.13 0.18
C TYR A 60 2.91 -2.49 -1.19
N CYS A 61 4.10 -3.10 -1.18
CA CYS A 61 4.72 -3.72 -2.33
C CYS A 61 5.15 -5.13 -1.91
N GLU A 62 6.01 -5.79 -2.68
CA GLU A 62 6.40 -7.17 -2.36
C GLU A 62 7.16 -7.26 -1.03
N TRP A 63 8.22 -6.43 -0.85
CA TRP A 63 9.13 -6.52 0.31
C TRP A 63 9.19 -5.26 1.18
N GLY A 64 8.51 -4.18 0.79
CA GLY A 64 8.44 -2.97 1.58
C GLY A 64 9.29 -1.80 1.11
N THR A 65 10.26 -2.01 0.23
CA THR A 65 11.18 -0.94 -0.22
C THR A 65 10.47 0.08 -1.11
N THR A 66 9.77 -0.39 -2.13
CA THR A 66 9.07 0.47 -3.08
C THR A 66 7.97 1.28 -2.40
N SER A 67 7.26 0.68 -1.45
CA SER A 67 6.18 1.39 -0.76
C SER A 67 6.69 2.51 0.14
N ILE A 68 7.92 2.42 0.65
CA ILE A 68 8.55 3.53 1.38
C ILE A 68 8.78 4.71 0.43
N LEU A 69 9.33 4.43 -0.74
CA LEU A 69 9.59 5.49 -1.74
C LEU A 69 8.28 6.17 -2.18
N ALA A 70 7.28 5.38 -2.52
CA ALA A 70 5.97 5.90 -2.89
C ALA A 70 5.33 6.69 -1.76
N GLY A 71 5.43 6.17 -0.53
CA GLY A 71 4.87 6.82 0.65
C GLY A 71 5.47 8.20 0.90
N ARG A 72 6.78 8.33 0.72
CA ARG A 72 7.45 9.62 0.85
C ARG A 72 6.95 10.63 -0.18
N LYS A 73 6.83 10.20 -1.44
CA LYS A 73 6.34 11.06 -2.51
C LYS A 73 4.90 11.50 -2.27
N LEU A 74 4.04 10.59 -1.90
CA LEU A 74 2.63 10.90 -1.63
C LEU A 74 2.46 11.77 -0.39
N SER A 75 3.27 11.56 0.65
CA SER A 75 3.26 12.43 1.84
C SER A 75 3.64 13.85 1.47
N GLN A 76 4.67 14.03 0.65
CA GLN A 76 5.08 15.35 0.17
C GLN A 76 3.98 16.00 -0.67
N TYR A 77 3.16 15.20 -1.31
CA TYR A 77 2.04 15.68 -2.12
C TYR A 77 0.77 15.96 -1.27
N GLY A 78 0.87 15.80 0.04
CA GLY A 78 -0.20 16.16 0.97
C GLY A 78 -1.12 15.04 1.41
N TYR A 79 -0.85 13.80 1.01
CA TYR A 79 -1.65 12.65 1.46
C TYR A 79 -1.25 12.19 2.85
N ASP A 80 -2.21 11.62 3.57
CA ASP A 80 -1.96 10.91 4.82
C ASP A 80 -1.67 9.46 4.49
N VAL A 81 -0.43 9.00 4.73
CA VAL A 81 0.07 7.74 4.17
C VAL A 81 0.79 6.89 5.19
N LEU A 82 0.51 5.61 5.17
CA LEU A 82 1.25 4.58 5.90
C LEU A 82 1.82 3.57 4.90
N SER A 83 2.94 2.94 5.24
CA SER A 83 3.54 1.87 4.42
C SER A 83 3.70 0.61 5.26
N VAL A 84 3.35 -0.54 4.70
CA VAL A 84 3.44 -1.83 5.40
C VAL A 84 4.90 -2.29 5.43
N ASN A 85 5.44 -2.39 6.64
CA ASN A 85 6.81 -2.86 6.85
C ASN A 85 6.94 -4.32 6.39
N GLY A 86 7.91 -4.58 5.51
CA GLY A 86 8.12 -5.91 4.95
C GLY A 86 7.14 -6.34 3.87
N GLY A 87 6.18 -5.47 3.53
CA GLY A 87 5.28 -5.65 2.40
C GLY A 87 4.38 -6.88 2.45
N LEU A 88 4.00 -7.36 1.27
CA LEU A 88 3.13 -8.53 1.12
C LEU A 88 3.75 -9.78 1.76
N GLN A 89 5.06 -9.94 1.68
CA GLN A 89 5.73 -11.12 2.24
C GLN A 89 5.58 -11.16 3.77
N ALA A 90 5.73 -10.03 4.46
CA ALA A 90 5.49 -9.96 5.90
C ALA A 90 4.04 -10.25 6.24
N TYR A 91 3.10 -9.72 5.45
CA TYR A 91 1.68 -9.96 5.65
C TYR A 91 1.34 -11.45 5.49
N ARG A 92 1.90 -12.10 4.47
CA ARG A 92 1.67 -13.54 4.23
C ARG A 92 2.20 -14.38 5.38
N ARG A 93 3.38 -14.07 5.92
CA ARG A 93 3.93 -14.78 7.07
C ARG A 93 3.04 -14.64 8.29
N PHE A 94 2.52 -13.43 8.51
CA PHE A 94 1.63 -13.16 9.63
C PHE A 94 0.29 -13.87 9.49
N SER A 95 -0.30 -13.85 8.29
CA SER A 95 -1.66 -14.32 8.05
C SER A 95 -1.75 -15.77 7.59
N ASN A 96 -0.63 -16.45 7.38
CA ASN A 96 -0.56 -17.81 6.81
C ASN A 96 -1.20 -17.91 5.42
N MET A 97 -1.08 -16.88 4.65
CA MET A 97 -1.53 -16.91 3.25
C MET A 97 -0.60 -17.73 2.38
#